data_7b4923206848db279a893616ea2e3f76
#
_entry.id   7b4923206848db279a893616ea2e3f76
#
_cell.length_a   1.000
_cell.length_b   1.000
_cell.length_c   1.000
_cell.angle_alpha   90.00
_cell.angle_beta   90.00
_cell.angle_gamma   90.00
#
_symmetry.space_group_name_H-M   'P 1'
#
loop_
_entity.id
_entity.type
_entity.pdbx_description
1 polymer ?
#
loop_
_entity_poly.entity_id
_entity_poly.type
_entity_poly.pdbx_seq_one_letter_code
_entity_poly.pdbx_strand_id
1 'polypeptide(L)'
;MKKGNAIALLPIGVFLCIYLGLGILFEYVMKIPMGFYNVPIIIAFLAAILVACLQNRKVSFDEKLEIMAQGLADKNIITMLLIFLTAGAFVGVVGRSSAESVAYFMLSLIPARFSVAVLFVVACFVSVAMGTSVGTITLITPIAVSVSKASGFDMALCIGSVMGGSMFGDNLSFISDTTIAACNGQGCQMKDKFRENFGIALPAAIATLVLILVLSFQTDIAGRVSKSYNLVQIIPYVLVLIGGIIGINVFVVLLIGIVSGSIIMLA
;
A
#
# COMPACT_ATOMS: atom_id res chain seq x y z
N MET A 1 33.24 17.22 0.88
CA MET A 1 31.76 17.21 0.89
C MET A 1 31.25 18.56 0.41
N LYS A 2 30.49 18.61 -0.70
CA LYS A 2 29.84 19.86 -1.15
C LYS A 2 28.81 20.25 -0.07
N LYS A 3 28.86 21.51 0.40
CA LYS A 3 27.84 22.03 1.36
C LYS A 3 26.46 21.89 0.70
N GLY A 4 25.53 21.21 1.38
CA GLY A 4 24.15 21.12 0.95
C GLY A 4 23.52 22.52 0.84
N ASN A 5 22.69 22.72 -0.16
CA ASN A 5 21.98 23.98 -0.35
C ASN A 5 20.52 23.83 0.13
N ALA A 6 20.18 24.45 1.25
CA ALA A 6 18.83 24.41 1.79
C ALA A 6 17.75 24.96 0.83
N ILE A 7 18.12 25.83 -0.11
CA ILE A 7 17.21 26.35 -1.15
C ILE A 7 16.69 25.22 -2.06
N ALA A 8 17.44 24.12 -2.22
CA ALA A 8 16.99 22.95 -2.96
C ALA A 8 15.74 22.27 -2.37
N LEU A 9 15.44 22.50 -1.10
CA LEU A 9 14.23 22.00 -0.43
C LEU A 9 12.99 22.89 -0.61
N LEU A 10 13.15 24.07 -1.23
CA LEU A 10 12.05 25.02 -1.45
C LEU A 10 10.86 24.41 -2.16
N PRO A 11 11.01 23.58 -3.24
CA PRO A 11 9.86 22.93 -3.88
C PRO A 11 9.04 22.04 -2.92
N ILE A 12 9.71 21.30 -2.03
CA ILE A 12 9.05 20.48 -1.02
C ILE A 12 8.29 21.39 -0.02
N GLY A 13 8.90 22.49 0.40
CA GLY A 13 8.25 23.49 1.25
C GLY A 13 7.00 24.07 0.59
N VAL A 14 7.07 24.41 -0.70
CA VAL A 14 5.92 24.93 -1.48
C VAL A 14 4.81 23.87 -1.57
N PHE A 15 5.15 22.63 -1.87
CA PHE A 15 4.18 21.52 -1.86
C PHE A 15 3.45 21.42 -0.52
N LEU A 16 4.21 21.36 0.58
CA LEU A 16 3.65 21.25 1.92
C LEU A 16 2.78 22.47 2.29
N CYS A 17 3.24 23.69 1.98
CA CYS A 17 2.46 24.90 2.23
C CYS A 17 1.13 24.92 1.47
N ILE A 18 1.12 24.52 0.19
CA ILE A 18 -0.11 24.47 -0.60
C ILE A 18 -1.02 23.36 -0.07
N TYR A 19 -0.51 22.14 0.07
CA TYR A 19 -1.33 20.99 0.47
C TYR A 19 -1.89 21.15 1.88
N LEU A 20 -1.04 21.44 2.87
CA LEU A 20 -1.46 21.63 4.25
C LEU A 20 -2.27 22.93 4.41
N GLY A 21 -1.85 24.03 3.76
CA GLY A 21 -2.54 25.30 3.84
C GLY A 21 -3.98 25.23 3.32
N LEU A 22 -4.17 24.65 2.12
CA LEU A 22 -5.50 24.44 1.56
C LEU A 22 -6.29 23.37 2.33
N GLY A 23 -5.65 22.31 2.78
CA GLY A 23 -6.28 21.27 3.58
C GLY A 23 -6.83 21.82 4.89
N ILE A 24 -6.03 22.60 5.62
CA ILE A 24 -6.44 23.30 6.85
C ILE A 24 -7.56 24.30 6.56
N LEU A 25 -7.42 25.10 5.50
CA LEU A 25 -8.44 26.05 5.09
C LEU A 25 -9.80 25.37 4.83
N PHE A 26 -9.82 24.30 4.06
CA PHE A 26 -11.05 23.57 3.73
C PHE A 26 -11.65 22.86 4.93
N GLU A 27 -10.84 22.13 5.71
CA GLU A 27 -11.32 21.32 6.85
C GLU A 27 -11.76 22.20 8.03
N TYR A 28 -10.92 23.14 8.46
CA TYR A 28 -11.12 23.86 9.72
C TYR A 28 -11.75 25.24 9.56
N VAL A 29 -11.47 25.97 8.47
CA VAL A 29 -12.02 27.31 8.24
C VAL A 29 -13.34 27.25 7.48
N MET A 30 -13.36 26.55 6.34
CA MET A 30 -14.56 26.41 5.51
C MET A 30 -15.48 25.28 5.99
N LYS A 31 -15.05 24.46 6.93
CA LYS A 31 -15.80 23.33 7.51
C LYS A 31 -16.33 22.36 6.46
N ILE A 32 -15.57 22.17 5.38
CA ILE A 32 -15.88 21.21 4.33
C ILE A 32 -15.49 19.81 4.83
N PRO A 33 -16.42 18.85 4.93
CA PRO A 33 -16.08 17.49 5.35
C PRO A 33 -14.99 16.89 4.47
N MET A 34 -13.98 16.25 5.08
CA MET A 34 -12.83 15.67 4.38
C MET A 34 -12.06 16.69 3.52
N GLY A 35 -11.87 17.90 4.04
CA GLY A 35 -11.27 19.02 3.32
C GLY A 35 -9.91 18.72 2.70
N PHE A 36 -9.07 17.91 3.37
CA PHE A 36 -7.79 17.47 2.82
C PHE A 36 -7.92 16.61 1.56
N TYR A 37 -8.99 15.82 1.42
CA TYR A 37 -9.25 15.03 0.21
C TYR A 37 -9.73 15.89 -0.98
N ASN A 38 -10.26 17.06 -0.69
CA ASN A 38 -10.69 18.02 -1.73
C ASN A 38 -9.50 18.83 -2.28
N VAL A 39 -8.32 18.77 -1.67
CA VAL A 39 -7.12 19.40 -2.22
C VAL A 39 -6.57 18.53 -3.35
N PRO A 40 -6.55 19.02 -4.60
CA PRO A 40 -5.98 18.26 -5.71
C PRO A 40 -4.47 18.15 -5.52
N ILE A 41 -4.00 17.04 -4.94
CA ILE A 41 -2.58 16.82 -4.63
C ILE A 41 -1.68 16.99 -5.86
N ILE A 42 -2.19 16.65 -7.05
CA ILE A 42 -1.48 16.81 -8.33
C ILE A 42 -1.17 18.29 -8.59
N ILE A 43 -2.09 19.22 -8.27
CA ILE A 43 -1.87 20.66 -8.46
C ILE A 43 -0.76 21.14 -7.52
N ALA A 44 -0.74 20.69 -6.27
CA ALA A 44 0.33 21.01 -5.32
C ALA A 44 1.70 20.50 -5.81
N PHE A 45 1.75 19.28 -6.37
CA PHE A 45 2.96 18.74 -6.99
C PHE A 45 3.40 19.51 -8.23
N LEU A 46 2.49 19.87 -9.13
CA LEU A 46 2.81 20.66 -10.33
C LEU A 46 3.34 22.03 -9.94
N ALA A 47 2.78 22.68 -8.93
CA ALA A 47 3.31 23.94 -8.40
C ALA A 47 4.73 23.78 -7.83
N ALA A 48 4.98 22.70 -7.10
CA ALA A 48 6.33 22.39 -6.60
C ALA A 48 7.33 22.14 -7.73
N ILE A 49 6.94 21.38 -8.76
CA ILE A 49 7.77 21.14 -9.96
C ILE A 49 8.06 22.46 -10.69
N LEU A 50 7.05 23.32 -10.82
CA LEU A 50 7.24 24.64 -11.43
C LEU A 50 8.29 25.46 -10.67
N VAL A 51 8.22 25.47 -9.33
CA VAL A 51 9.21 26.16 -8.49
C VAL A 51 10.59 25.52 -8.65
N ALA A 52 10.69 24.20 -8.71
CA ALA A 52 11.95 23.49 -8.98
C ALA A 52 12.54 23.91 -10.36
N CYS A 53 11.70 24.02 -11.38
CA CYS A 53 12.12 24.49 -12.71
C CYS A 53 12.55 25.96 -12.73
N LEU A 54 11.94 26.81 -11.89
CA LEU A 54 12.32 28.24 -11.78
C LEU A 54 13.57 28.47 -10.93
N GLN A 55 13.94 27.50 -10.09
CA GLN A 55 15.20 27.52 -9.38
C GLN A 55 16.36 27.39 -10.37
N ASN A 56 17.56 27.83 -9.97
CA ASN A 56 18.78 27.72 -10.78
C ASN A 56 18.61 28.17 -12.23
N ARG A 57 18.36 29.46 -12.41
CA ARG A 57 18.16 30.09 -13.73
C ARG A 57 19.38 29.98 -14.69
N LYS A 58 20.52 29.48 -14.17
CA LYS A 58 21.74 29.29 -14.98
C LYS A 58 21.71 27.97 -15.79
N VAL A 59 20.83 27.06 -15.45
CA VAL A 59 20.67 25.76 -16.12
C VAL A 59 19.51 25.86 -17.11
N SER A 60 19.72 25.37 -18.32
CA SER A 60 18.70 25.35 -19.37
C SER A 60 17.51 24.44 -18.97
N PHE A 61 16.36 24.64 -19.62
CA PHE A 61 15.19 23.79 -19.33
C PHE A 61 15.45 22.33 -19.75
N ASP A 62 16.13 22.13 -20.88
CA ASP A 62 16.45 20.77 -21.36
C ASP A 62 17.36 20.03 -20.39
N GLU A 63 18.37 20.70 -19.83
CA GLU A 63 19.24 20.13 -18.81
C GLU A 63 18.50 19.80 -17.51
N LYS A 64 17.50 20.61 -17.14
CA LYS A 64 16.61 20.30 -15.99
C LYS A 64 15.74 19.08 -16.26
N LEU A 65 15.22 18.93 -17.48
CA LEU A 65 14.47 17.73 -17.89
C LEU A 65 15.35 16.48 -17.83
N GLU A 66 16.62 16.59 -18.25
CA GLU A 66 17.58 15.49 -18.17
C GLU A 66 17.84 15.06 -16.72
N ILE A 67 18.03 16.02 -15.81
CA ILE A 67 18.18 15.76 -14.37
C ILE A 67 16.92 15.09 -13.80
N MET A 68 15.72 15.54 -14.19
CA MET A 68 14.46 14.92 -13.78
C MET A 68 14.33 13.48 -14.33
N ALA A 69 14.72 13.27 -15.59
CA ALA A 69 14.71 11.94 -16.20
C ALA A 69 15.67 10.97 -15.49
N GLN A 70 16.85 11.44 -15.09
CA GLN A 70 17.79 10.65 -14.27
C GLN A 70 17.18 10.28 -12.91
N GLY A 71 16.42 11.18 -12.28
CA GLY A 71 15.70 10.90 -11.06
C GLY A 71 14.61 9.84 -11.26
N LEU A 72 13.87 9.90 -12.36
CA LEU A 72 12.84 8.91 -12.71
C LEU A 72 13.45 7.54 -13.07
N ALA A 73 14.69 7.49 -13.53
CA ALA A 73 15.40 6.25 -13.85
C ALA A 73 15.88 5.48 -12.61
N ASP A 74 15.60 5.98 -11.40
CA ASP A 74 15.88 5.23 -10.17
C ASP A 74 15.12 3.90 -10.14
N LYS A 75 15.83 2.82 -9.79
CA LYS A 75 15.27 1.46 -9.75
C LYS A 75 14.00 1.38 -8.91
N ASN A 76 13.95 2.07 -7.76
CA ASN A 76 12.79 2.00 -6.86
C ASN A 76 11.57 2.68 -7.47
N ILE A 77 11.77 3.83 -8.14
CA ILE A 77 10.69 4.56 -8.81
C ILE A 77 10.12 3.72 -9.95
N ILE A 78 10.98 3.16 -10.81
CA ILE A 78 10.56 2.27 -11.90
C ILE A 78 9.82 1.05 -11.36
N THR A 79 10.32 0.43 -10.29
CA THR A 79 9.68 -0.73 -9.66
C THR A 79 8.29 -0.37 -9.13
N MET A 80 8.14 0.77 -8.45
CA MET A 80 6.83 1.23 -7.96
C MET A 80 5.84 1.50 -9.09
N LEU A 81 6.28 2.16 -10.16
CA LEU A 81 5.45 2.42 -11.34
C LEU A 81 4.96 1.11 -11.97
N LEU A 82 5.85 0.12 -12.14
CA LEU A 82 5.49 -1.19 -12.68
C LEU A 82 4.51 -1.93 -11.76
N ILE A 83 4.69 -1.88 -10.44
CA ILE A 83 3.76 -2.47 -9.48
C ILE A 83 2.37 -1.82 -9.61
N PHE A 84 2.27 -0.50 -9.64
CA PHE A 84 0.97 0.18 -9.76
C PHE A 84 0.29 -0.11 -11.10
N LEU A 85 1.03 -0.12 -12.21
CA LEU A 85 0.48 -0.46 -13.53
C LEU A 85 -0.03 -1.89 -13.58
N THR A 86 0.77 -2.86 -13.11
CA THR A 86 0.39 -4.27 -13.12
C THR A 86 -0.72 -4.57 -12.11
N ALA A 87 -0.73 -3.91 -10.96
CA ALA A 87 -1.81 -4.03 -9.98
C ALA A 87 -3.13 -3.46 -10.53
N GLY A 88 -3.08 -2.32 -11.21
CA GLY A 88 -4.25 -1.77 -11.90
C GLY A 88 -4.77 -2.70 -12.99
N ALA A 89 -3.87 -3.28 -13.80
CA ALA A 89 -4.21 -4.28 -14.81
C ALA A 89 -4.81 -5.55 -14.18
N PHE A 90 -4.23 -6.05 -13.09
CA PHE A 90 -4.74 -7.20 -12.34
C PHE A 90 -6.18 -6.98 -11.87
N VAL A 91 -6.44 -5.84 -11.19
CA VAL A 91 -7.79 -5.51 -10.73
C VAL A 91 -8.76 -5.32 -11.90
N GLY A 92 -8.31 -4.75 -13.00
CA GLY A 92 -9.11 -4.58 -14.23
C GLY A 92 -9.50 -5.90 -14.88
N VAL A 93 -8.56 -6.86 -14.94
CA VAL A 93 -8.78 -8.18 -15.56
C VAL A 93 -9.55 -9.12 -14.63
N VAL A 94 -9.13 -9.23 -13.37
CA VAL A 94 -9.74 -10.17 -12.41
C VAL A 94 -11.12 -9.68 -11.95
N GLY A 95 -11.35 -8.38 -11.98
CA GLY A 95 -12.64 -7.76 -11.69
C GLY A 95 -13.03 -7.78 -10.20
N ARG A 96 -14.17 -7.14 -9.92
CA ARG A 96 -14.74 -7.11 -8.56
C ARG A 96 -15.26 -8.47 -8.11
N SER A 97 -15.81 -9.25 -9.02
CA SER A 97 -16.44 -10.54 -8.72
C SER A 97 -15.47 -11.54 -8.09
N SER A 98 -14.20 -11.52 -8.52
CA SER A 98 -13.17 -12.37 -7.93
C SER A 98 -12.80 -11.95 -6.51
N ALA A 99 -12.62 -10.65 -6.25
CA ALA A 99 -12.35 -10.14 -4.91
C ALA A 99 -13.54 -10.38 -3.96
N GLU A 100 -14.76 -10.23 -4.46
CA GLU A 100 -16.00 -10.57 -3.70
C GLU A 100 -16.07 -12.06 -3.42
N SER A 101 -15.76 -12.93 -4.40
CA SER A 101 -15.72 -14.38 -4.21
C SER A 101 -14.71 -14.80 -3.14
N VAL A 102 -13.51 -14.20 -3.13
CA VAL A 102 -12.51 -14.42 -2.07
C VAL A 102 -13.06 -14.00 -0.71
N ALA A 103 -13.66 -12.81 -0.62
CA ALA A 103 -14.22 -12.30 0.63
C ALA A 103 -15.35 -13.21 1.16
N TYR A 104 -16.29 -13.63 0.31
CA TYR A 104 -17.38 -14.53 0.72
C TYR A 104 -16.88 -15.92 1.09
N PHE A 105 -15.90 -16.45 0.35
CA PHE A 105 -15.24 -17.70 0.71
C PHE A 105 -14.58 -17.60 2.08
N MET A 106 -13.82 -16.55 2.33
CA MET A 106 -13.17 -16.31 3.63
C MET A 106 -14.22 -16.22 4.77
N LEU A 107 -15.31 -15.48 4.55
CA LEU A 107 -16.39 -15.34 5.54
C LEU A 107 -17.22 -16.62 5.73
N SER A 108 -17.17 -17.56 4.78
CA SER A 108 -17.79 -18.88 4.95
C SER A 108 -16.98 -19.79 5.87
N LEU A 109 -15.65 -19.63 5.90
CA LEU A 109 -14.73 -20.43 6.69
C LEU A 109 -14.49 -19.85 8.08
N ILE A 110 -14.46 -18.53 8.20
CA ILE A 110 -14.06 -17.81 9.41
C ILE A 110 -15.24 -16.97 9.88
N PRO A 111 -15.58 -16.99 11.19
CA PRO A 111 -16.58 -16.08 11.71
C PRO A 111 -16.24 -14.62 11.33
N ALA A 112 -17.23 -13.88 10.84
CA ALA A 112 -17.03 -12.53 10.32
C ALA A 112 -16.24 -11.61 11.27
N ARG A 113 -16.44 -11.78 12.59
CA ARG A 113 -15.74 -11.01 13.64
C ARG A 113 -14.21 -11.10 13.60
N PHE A 114 -13.65 -12.17 13.02
CA PHE A 114 -12.21 -12.36 12.91
C PHE A 114 -11.64 -11.97 11.55
N SER A 115 -12.48 -11.63 10.57
CA SER A 115 -12.05 -11.39 9.18
C SER A 115 -11.02 -10.26 9.07
N VAL A 116 -11.20 -9.17 9.83
CA VAL A 116 -10.28 -8.03 9.82
C VAL A 116 -8.94 -8.40 10.48
N ALA A 117 -8.97 -9.18 11.56
CA ALA A 117 -7.75 -9.69 12.19
C ALA A 117 -6.98 -10.63 11.26
N VAL A 118 -7.69 -11.47 10.50
CA VAL A 118 -7.07 -12.35 9.49
C VAL A 118 -6.44 -11.53 8.36
N LEU A 119 -7.10 -10.47 7.87
CA LEU A 119 -6.51 -9.56 6.87
C LEU A 119 -5.19 -8.94 7.38
N PHE A 120 -5.16 -8.50 8.64
CA PHE A 120 -3.95 -7.97 9.26
C PHE A 120 -2.83 -9.00 9.28
N VAL A 121 -3.10 -10.21 9.80
CA VAL A 121 -2.10 -11.29 9.92
C VAL A 121 -1.59 -11.74 8.54
N VAL A 122 -2.49 -11.92 7.57
CA VAL A 122 -2.10 -12.27 6.19
C VAL A 122 -1.22 -11.19 5.58
N ALA A 123 -1.58 -9.91 5.77
CA ALA A 123 -0.75 -8.80 5.30
C ALA A 123 0.64 -8.78 5.94
N CYS A 124 0.77 -9.10 7.24
CA CYS A 124 2.06 -9.24 7.91
C CYS A 124 2.94 -10.29 7.22
N PHE A 125 2.42 -11.51 7.02
CA PHE A 125 3.18 -12.61 6.43
C PHE A 125 3.55 -12.36 4.97
N VAL A 126 2.59 -11.91 4.16
CA VAL A 126 2.83 -11.61 2.75
C VAL A 126 3.90 -10.53 2.62
N SER A 127 3.83 -9.48 3.42
CA SER A 127 4.79 -8.38 3.36
C SER A 127 6.19 -8.77 3.81
N VAL A 128 6.32 -9.62 4.86
CA VAL A 128 7.63 -10.20 5.25
C VAL A 128 8.24 -10.98 4.10
N ALA A 129 7.43 -11.82 3.43
CA ALA A 129 7.88 -12.70 2.36
C ALA A 129 8.20 -11.95 1.06
N MET A 130 7.40 -10.95 0.70
CA MET A 130 7.60 -10.15 -0.53
C MET A 130 8.62 -9.03 -0.38
N GLY A 131 8.87 -8.58 0.86
CA GLY A 131 9.79 -7.47 1.14
C GLY A 131 9.29 -6.11 0.65
N THR A 132 7.97 -5.91 0.59
CA THR A 132 7.38 -4.64 0.17
C THR A 132 6.01 -4.41 0.79
N SER A 133 5.85 -3.29 1.49
CA SER A 133 4.56 -2.85 2.01
C SER A 133 3.63 -2.41 0.88
N VAL A 134 4.14 -1.64 -0.09
CA VAL A 134 3.35 -1.12 -1.22
C VAL A 134 2.74 -2.25 -2.05
N GLY A 135 3.55 -3.26 -2.40
CA GLY A 135 3.07 -4.43 -3.15
C GLY A 135 1.99 -5.19 -2.39
N THR A 136 2.20 -5.42 -1.10
CA THR A 136 1.25 -6.13 -0.24
C THR A 136 -0.07 -5.36 -0.07
N ILE A 137 -0.01 -4.04 0.18
CA ILE A 137 -1.20 -3.18 0.27
C ILE A 137 -2.00 -3.25 -1.03
N THR A 138 -1.33 -3.08 -2.17
CA THR A 138 -1.96 -3.08 -3.49
C THR A 138 -2.66 -4.41 -3.78
N LEU A 139 -2.05 -5.51 -3.35
CA LEU A 139 -2.55 -6.86 -3.55
C LEU A 139 -3.78 -7.18 -2.67
N ILE A 140 -3.73 -6.83 -1.37
CA ILE A 140 -4.73 -7.28 -0.40
C ILE A 140 -5.88 -6.27 -0.26
N THR A 141 -5.68 -4.98 -0.59
CA THR A 141 -6.72 -3.96 -0.46
C THR A 141 -8.03 -4.30 -1.17
N PRO A 142 -8.07 -4.84 -2.42
CA PRO A 142 -9.32 -5.22 -3.07
C PRO A 142 -10.10 -6.27 -2.26
N ILE A 143 -9.41 -7.22 -1.63
CA ILE A 143 -10.02 -8.22 -0.74
C ILE A 143 -10.59 -7.53 0.51
N ALA A 144 -9.83 -6.62 1.13
CA ALA A 144 -10.26 -5.87 2.30
C ALA A 144 -11.52 -5.03 2.03
N VAL A 145 -11.59 -4.37 0.87
CA VAL A 145 -12.77 -3.63 0.41
C VAL A 145 -13.97 -4.56 0.27
N SER A 146 -13.78 -5.73 -0.32
CA SER A 146 -14.87 -6.72 -0.49
C SER A 146 -15.32 -7.31 0.83
N VAL A 147 -14.39 -7.58 1.77
CA VAL A 147 -14.70 -8.00 3.13
C VAL A 147 -15.51 -6.94 3.88
N SER A 148 -15.11 -5.67 3.83
CA SER A 148 -15.85 -4.56 4.43
C SER A 148 -17.30 -4.52 3.94
N LYS A 149 -17.51 -4.56 2.61
CA LYS A 149 -18.84 -4.55 2.01
C LYS A 149 -19.70 -5.77 2.35
N ALA A 150 -19.06 -6.94 2.47
CA ALA A 150 -19.75 -8.19 2.76
C ALA A 150 -20.11 -8.35 4.23
N SER A 151 -19.27 -7.91 5.15
CA SER A 151 -19.41 -8.09 6.59
C SER A 151 -20.04 -6.90 7.32
N GLY A 152 -20.06 -5.71 6.67
CA GLY A 152 -20.53 -4.47 7.30
C GLY A 152 -19.48 -3.78 8.18
N PHE A 153 -18.23 -4.25 8.22
CA PHE A 153 -17.15 -3.55 8.91
C PHE A 153 -16.83 -2.22 8.25
N ASP A 154 -16.38 -1.28 9.06
CA ASP A 154 -15.87 0.00 8.57
C ASP A 154 -14.73 -0.19 7.57
N MET A 155 -14.79 0.51 6.44
CA MET A 155 -13.82 0.42 5.36
C MET A 155 -12.43 0.86 5.82
N ALA A 156 -12.35 1.91 6.64
CA ALA A 156 -11.08 2.43 7.13
C ALA A 156 -10.42 1.42 8.09
N LEU A 157 -11.21 0.69 8.90
CA LEU A 157 -10.69 -0.38 9.75
C LEU A 157 -10.10 -1.52 8.93
N CYS A 158 -10.79 -1.96 7.87
CA CYS A 158 -10.31 -3.05 7.00
C CYS A 158 -9.02 -2.67 6.25
N ILE A 159 -9.01 -1.49 5.62
CA ILE A 159 -7.84 -1.00 4.86
C ILE A 159 -6.70 -0.66 5.81
N GLY A 160 -6.97 0.02 6.92
CA GLY A 160 -5.97 0.35 7.93
C GLY A 160 -5.28 -0.88 8.51
N SER A 161 -6.03 -1.97 8.70
CA SER A 161 -5.47 -3.25 9.15
C SER A 161 -4.52 -3.85 8.12
N VAL A 162 -4.87 -3.82 6.84
CA VAL A 162 -3.97 -4.26 5.75
C VAL A 162 -2.71 -3.39 5.68
N MET A 163 -2.87 -2.07 5.78
CA MET A 163 -1.74 -1.14 5.78
C MET A 163 -0.79 -1.40 6.97
N GLY A 164 -1.35 -1.50 8.19
CA GLY A 164 -0.57 -1.77 9.39
C GLY A 164 0.19 -3.10 9.32
N GLY A 165 -0.49 -4.17 8.89
CA GLY A 165 0.13 -5.48 8.70
C GLY A 165 1.23 -5.47 7.63
N SER A 166 0.99 -4.77 6.52
CA SER A 166 1.97 -4.64 5.44
C SER A 166 3.21 -3.87 5.88
N MET A 167 3.04 -2.79 6.64
CA MET A 167 4.16 -2.02 7.18
C MET A 167 4.94 -2.79 8.24
N PHE A 168 4.26 -3.56 9.08
CA PHE A 168 4.91 -4.47 10.03
C PHE A 168 5.80 -5.48 9.31
N GLY A 169 5.25 -6.14 8.28
CA GLY A 169 5.98 -7.16 7.52
C GLY A 169 7.19 -6.60 6.78
N ASP A 170 7.02 -5.45 6.12
CA ASP A 170 8.09 -4.76 5.40
C ASP A 170 9.27 -4.40 6.34
N ASN A 171 8.95 -3.88 7.53
CA ASN A 171 9.96 -3.56 8.54
C ASN A 171 10.76 -4.78 9.03
N LEU A 172 10.18 -5.96 9.03
CA LEU A 172 10.81 -7.19 9.49
C LEU A 172 11.40 -8.03 8.35
N SER A 173 11.15 -7.66 7.10
CA SER A 173 11.67 -8.39 5.94
C SER A 173 13.19 -8.22 5.81
N PHE A 174 13.88 -9.34 5.50
CA PHE A 174 15.31 -9.34 5.17
C PHE A 174 15.58 -8.94 3.71
N ILE A 175 14.55 -8.90 2.87
CA ILE A 175 14.66 -8.61 1.43
C ILE A 175 14.06 -7.27 1.05
N SER A 176 13.54 -6.50 2.01
CA SER A 176 12.99 -5.17 1.77
C SER A 176 14.08 -4.18 1.35
N ASP A 177 13.90 -3.55 0.20
CA ASP A 177 14.85 -2.56 -0.34
C ASP A 177 15.06 -1.39 0.64
N THR A 178 14.00 -0.93 1.31
CA THR A 178 14.08 0.16 2.28
C THR A 178 14.90 -0.20 3.50
N THR A 179 14.74 -1.43 4.01
CA THR A 179 15.49 -1.92 5.17
C THR A 179 16.94 -2.23 4.81
N ILE A 180 17.21 -2.76 3.62
CA ILE A 180 18.57 -2.98 3.11
C ILE A 180 19.28 -1.63 2.95
N ALA A 181 18.64 -0.63 2.34
CA ALA A 181 19.20 0.69 2.18
C ALA A 181 19.52 1.35 3.52
N ALA A 182 18.63 1.25 4.51
CA ALA A 182 18.84 1.79 5.85
C ALA A 182 20.05 1.11 6.55
N CYS A 183 20.13 -0.22 6.51
CA CYS A 183 21.26 -0.98 7.11
C CYS A 183 22.58 -0.64 6.44
N ASN A 184 22.62 -0.58 5.11
CA ASN A 184 23.82 -0.23 4.36
C ASN A 184 24.26 1.21 4.66
N GLY A 185 23.31 2.14 4.76
CA GLY A 185 23.59 3.54 5.09
C GLY A 185 24.15 3.73 6.51
N GLN A 186 23.76 2.88 7.44
CA GLN A 186 24.21 2.91 8.83
C GLN A 186 25.40 1.97 9.10
N GLY A 187 25.78 1.13 8.14
CA GLY A 187 26.85 0.14 8.32
C GLY A 187 26.53 -0.96 9.32
N CYS A 188 25.23 -1.28 9.54
CA CYS A 188 24.79 -2.33 10.44
C CYS A 188 24.43 -3.61 9.68
N GLN A 189 24.41 -4.75 10.40
CA GLN A 189 24.00 -6.02 9.82
C GLN A 189 22.47 -6.16 9.85
N MET A 190 21.90 -6.76 8.79
CA MET A 190 20.45 -7.01 8.72
C MET A 190 19.92 -7.84 9.89
N LYS A 191 20.73 -8.77 10.41
CA LYS A 191 20.38 -9.60 11.57
C LYS A 191 20.19 -8.76 12.84
N ASP A 192 21.05 -7.78 13.07
CA ASP A 192 20.97 -6.91 14.25
C ASP A 192 19.76 -6.00 14.13
N LYS A 193 19.54 -5.41 12.94
CA LYS A 193 18.34 -4.63 12.63
C LYS A 193 17.04 -5.43 12.85
N PHE A 194 16.99 -6.68 12.37
CA PHE A 194 15.83 -7.54 12.57
C PHE A 194 15.54 -7.76 14.06
N ARG A 195 16.57 -8.09 14.84
CA ARG A 195 16.43 -8.33 16.28
C ARG A 195 15.89 -7.11 17.03
N GLU A 196 16.44 -5.94 16.75
CA GLU A 196 15.99 -4.69 17.38
C GLU A 196 14.57 -4.33 16.94
N ASN A 197 14.30 -4.35 15.64
CA ASN A 197 12.98 -4.04 15.10
C ASN A 197 11.90 -5.03 15.55
N PHE A 198 12.23 -6.32 15.70
CA PHE A 198 11.28 -7.30 16.19
C PHE A 198 10.81 -6.98 17.60
N GLY A 199 11.74 -6.58 18.48
CA GLY A 199 11.41 -6.15 19.84
C GLY A 199 10.51 -4.93 19.93
N ILE A 200 10.57 -4.04 18.93
CA ILE A 200 9.75 -2.81 18.86
C ILE A 200 8.43 -3.07 18.12
N ALA A 201 8.50 -3.71 16.97
CA ALA A 201 7.36 -3.88 16.10
C ALA A 201 6.37 -4.94 16.59
N LEU A 202 6.85 -6.03 17.21
CA LEU A 202 5.97 -7.11 17.68
C LEU A 202 4.99 -6.66 18.77
N PRO A 203 5.39 -5.93 19.82
CA PRO A 203 4.44 -5.39 20.79
C PRO A 203 3.39 -4.47 20.14
N ALA A 204 3.80 -3.64 19.18
CA ALA A 204 2.88 -2.77 18.44
C ALA A 204 1.90 -3.59 17.58
N ALA A 205 2.36 -4.66 16.92
CA ALA A 205 1.49 -5.54 16.15
C ALA A 205 0.48 -6.28 17.04
N ILE A 206 0.91 -6.76 18.21
CA ILE A 206 0.02 -7.39 19.19
C ILE A 206 -1.03 -6.39 19.68
N ALA A 207 -0.62 -5.17 20.05
CA ALA A 207 -1.54 -4.12 20.47
C ALA A 207 -2.55 -3.77 19.36
N THR A 208 -2.09 -3.68 18.11
CA THR A 208 -2.95 -3.45 16.95
C THR A 208 -3.93 -4.60 16.75
N LEU A 209 -3.49 -5.85 16.85
CA LEU A 209 -4.34 -7.01 16.72
C LEU A 209 -5.42 -7.04 17.81
N VAL A 210 -5.04 -6.74 19.05
CA VAL A 210 -6.01 -6.62 20.18
C VAL A 210 -7.02 -5.51 19.90
N LEU A 211 -6.57 -4.35 19.44
CA LEU A 211 -7.46 -3.23 19.09
C LEU A 211 -8.43 -3.61 17.96
N ILE A 212 -7.93 -4.25 16.90
CA ILE A 212 -8.76 -4.76 15.80
C ILE A 212 -9.84 -5.72 16.35
N LEU A 213 -9.45 -6.65 17.20
CA LEU A 213 -10.42 -7.61 17.81
C LEU A 213 -11.45 -6.87 18.66
N VAL A 214 -11.03 -5.94 19.53
CA VAL A 214 -11.95 -5.15 20.36
C VAL A 214 -12.95 -4.39 19.49
N LEU A 215 -12.49 -3.69 18.46
CA LEU A 215 -13.37 -2.97 17.54
C LEU A 215 -14.28 -3.91 16.75
N SER A 216 -13.76 -5.07 16.33
CA SER A 216 -14.55 -6.09 15.63
C SER A 216 -15.66 -6.69 16.50
N PHE A 217 -15.44 -6.84 17.81
CA PHE A 217 -16.45 -7.33 18.74
C PHE A 217 -17.49 -6.27 19.12
N GLN A 218 -17.15 -4.99 19.01
CA GLN A 218 -18.08 -3.88 19.27
C GLN A 218 -18.96 -3.54 18.07
N THR A 219 -18.60 -4.01 16.87
CA THR A 219 -19.37 -3.76 15.66
C THR A 219 -20.53 -4.74 15.58
N ASP A 220 -21.76 -4.21 15.42
CA ASP A 220 -22.92 -5.02 15.07
C ASP A 220 -22.78 -5.52 13.64
N ILE A 221 -22.35 -6.76 13.52
CA ILE A 221 -22.18 -7.41 12.21
C ILE A 221 -23.57 -7.84 11.76
N ALA A 222 -24.04 -7.29 10.66
CA ALA A 222 -25.19 -7.81 9.94
C ALA A 222 -24.96 -9.31 9.70
N GLY A 223 -25.89 -10.13 10.16
CA GLY A 223 -25.76 -11.59 10.22
C GLY A 223 -25.23 -12.17 8.91
N ARG A 224 -24.65 -13.37 8.96
CA ARG A 224 -24.00 -14.12 7.87
C ARG A 224 -24.55 -13.73 6.50
N VAL A 225 -23.82 -12.91 5.76
CA VAL A 225 -24.15 -12.65 4.37
C VAL A 225 -23.78 -13.90 3.57
N SER A 226 -24.73 -14.83 3.50
CA SER A 226 -24.62 -15.99 2.62
C SER A 226 -24.84 -15.51 1.19
N LYS A 227 -23.79 -15.06 0.54
CA LYS A 227 -23.78 -14.89 -0.93
C LYS A 227 -22.99 -16.04 -1.55
N SER A 228 -23.47 -16.49 -2.70
CA SER A 228 -22.75 -17.48 -3.50
C SER A 228 -21.40 -16.92 -3.96
N TYR A 229 -20.37 -17.71 -3.85
CA TYR A 229 -19.04 -17.39 -4.40
C TYR A 229 -18.66 -18.43 -5.46
N ASN A 230 -17.84 -18.02 -6.40
CA ASN A 230 -17.34 -18.89 -7.46
C ASN A 230 -15.88 -19.27 -7.18
N LEU A 231 -15.62 -20.55 -6.90
CA LEU A 231 -14.28 -21.05 -6.60
C LEU A 231 -13.28 -20.82 -7.74
N VAL A 232 -13.74 -20.85 -8.99
CA VAL A 232 -12.87 -20.60 -10.15
C VAL A 232 -12.36 -19.16 -10.14
N GLN A 233 -13.22 -18.21 -9.78
CA GLN A 233 -12.86 -16.80 -9.70
C GLN A 233 -11.89 -16.49 -8.54
N ILE A 234 -11.76 -17.38 -7.56
CA ILE A 234 -10.82 -17.24 -6.44
C ILE A 234 -9.38 -17.56 -6.88
N ILE A 235 -9.20 -18.41 -7.87
CA ILE A 235 -7.88 -18.95 -8.29
C ILE A 235 -6.83 -17.85 -8.52
N PRO A 236 -7.08 -16.75 -9.27
CA PRO A 236 -6.07 -15.71 -9.48
C PRO A 236 -5.55 -15.10 -8.18
N TYR A 237 -6.44 -14.82 -7.21
CA TYR A 237 -6.03 -14.29 -5.90
C TYR A 237 -5.27 -15.32 -5.07
N VAL A 238 -5.65 -16.59 -5.11
CA VAL A 238 -4.94 -17.67 -4.40
C VAL A 238 -3.52 -17.83 -4.95
N LEU A 239 -3.35 -17.83 -6.28
CA LEU A 239 -2.03 -17.90 -6.90
C LEU A 239 -1.16 -16.71 -6.52
N VAL A 240 -1.74 -15.51 -6.50
CA VAL A 240 -1.03 -14.29 -6.13
C VAL A 240 -0.66 -14.30 -4.64
N LEU A 241 -1.55 -14.73 -3.74
CA LEU A 241 -1.26 -14.85 -2.31
C LEU A 241 -0.20 -15.91 -2.04
N ILE A 242 -0.29 -17.08 -2.66
CA ILE A 242 0.74 -18.12 -2.54
C ILE A 242 2.09 -17.61 -3.05
N GLY A 243 2.12 -16.98 -4.22
CA GLY A 243 3.33 -16.36 -4.76
C GLY A 243 3.94 -15.33 -3.82
N GLY A 244 3.08 -14.51 -3.18
CA GLY A 244 3.50 -13.56 -2.16
C GLY A 244 4.10 -14.22 -0.92
N ILE A 245 3.46 -15.27 -0.40
CA ILE A 245 3.95 -16.02 0.77
C ILE A 245 5.30 -16.73 0.49
N ILE A 246 5.49 -17.24 -0.73
CA ILE A 246 6.76 -17.86 -1.16
C ILE A 246 7.87 -16.82 -1.38
N GLY A 247 7.52 -15.52 -1.44
CA GLY A 247 8.49 -14.45 -1.64
C GLY A 247 8.85 -14.20 -3.11
N ILE A 248 7.97 -14.56 -4.05
CA ILE A 248 8.16 -14.22 -5.47
C ILE A 248 8.02 -12.70 -5.64
N ASN A 249 8.79 -12.13 -6.56
CA ASN A 249 8.71 -10.70 -6.86
C ASN A 249 7.27 -10.27 -7.20
N VAL A 250 6.81 -9.16 -6.59
CA VAL A 250 5.44 -8.63 -6.72
C VAL A 250 4.99 -8.49 -8.18
N PHE A 251 5.86 -7.96 -9.04
CA PHE A 251 5.57 -7.78 -10.46
C PHE A 251 5.26 -9.12 -11.15
N VAL A 252 6.07 -10.16 -10.89
CA VAL A 252 5.88 -11.50 -11.46
C VAL A 252 4.60 -12.13 -10.93
N VAL A 253 4.33 -11.98 -9.64
CA VAL A 253 3.11 -12.48 -9.00
C VAL A 253 1.86 -11.86 -9.62
N LEU A 254 1.86 -10.54 -9.84
CA LEU A 254 0.75 -9.84 -10.48
C LEU A 254 0.56 -10.28 -11.94
N LEU A 255 1.65 -10.52 -12.69
CA LEU A 255 1.57 -11.06 -14.05
C LEU A 255 0.92 -12.46 -14.06
N ILE A 256 1.29 -13.35 -13.13
CA ILE A 256 0.65 -14.65 -12.96
C ILE A 256 -0.85 -14.48 -12.70
N GLY A 257 -1.22 -13.55 -11.84
CA GLY A 257 -2.60 -13.21 -11.55
C GLY A 257 -3.35 -12.70 -12.77
N ILE A 258 -2.76 -11.82 -13.58
CA ILE A 258 -3.34 -11.29 -14.81
C ILE A 258 -3.58 -12.41 -15.82
N VAL A 259 -2.56 -13.25 -16.07
CA VAL A 259 -2.67 -14.36 -17.03
C VAL A 259 -3.74 -15.34 -16.59
N SER A 260 -3.73 -15.79 -15.34
CA SER A 260 -4.74 -16.72 -14.82
C SER A 260 -6.16 -16.12 -14.82
N GLY A 261 -6.28 -14.84 -14.47
CA GLY A 261 -7.54 -14.10 -14.52
C GLY A 261 -8.07 -13.96 -15.93
N SER A 262 -7.20 -13.64 -16.91
CA SER A 262 -7.58 -13.55 -18.32
C SER A 262 -8.12 -14.88 -18.87
N ILE A 263 -7.46 -15.99 -18.53
CA ILE A 263 -7.92 -17.34 -18.96
C ILE A 263 -9.31 -17.63 -18.38
N ILE A 264 -9.53 -17.31 -17.10
CA ILE A 264 -10.82 -17.58 -16.43
C ILE A 264 -11.94 -16.68 -16.97
N MET A 265 -11.62 -15.46 -17.38
CA MET A 265 -12.62 -14.53 -17.94
C MET A 265 -13.02 -14.87 -19.39
N LEU A 266 -12.18 -15.63 -20.11
CA LEU A 266 -12.42 -16.06 -21.48
C LEU A 266 -13.12 -17.44 -21.56
N ALA A 267 -13.13 -18.19 -20.45
CA ALA A 267 -13.76 -19.51 -20.32
C ALA A 267 -15.19 -19.41 -19.82
#